data_fb84c82510b4f29d5e9aabe46052f080
#
_entry.id   fb84c82510b4f29d5e9aabe46052f080
#
_cell.length_a   1.000
_cell.length_b   1.000
_cell.length_c   1.000
_cell.angle_alpha   90.00
_cell.angle_beta   90.00
_cell.angle_gamma   90.00
#
_symmetry.space_group_name_H-M   'P 1'
#
loop_
_entity.id
_entity.type
_entity.pdbx_description
1 polymer ?
#
loop_
_entity_poly.entity_id
_entity_poly.type
_entity_poly.pdbx_seq_one_letter_code
_entity_poly.pdbx_strand_id
1 'polypeptide(L)'
;MIALTPEASAQLEALERYYIEKQRPQAIRNLGYALAEASLIILNAPERGMSAPRPYPELAKLKLSWLKRGRYWIAYDPAGPIIAGVFFETNDIPTRLR
;
A
#
# COMPACT_ATOMS: atom_id res chain seq x y z
N MET A 1 3.45 7.06 -11.58
CA MET A 1 3.04 6.66 -10.21
C MET A 1 3.15 7.87 -9.29
N ILE A 2 2.24 8.00 -8.32
CA ILE A 2 2.31 9.11 -7.36
C ILE A 2 3.45 8.92 -6.37
N ALA A 3 3.77 9.99 -5.63
CA ALA A 3 4.87 9.96 -4.68
C ALA A 3 4.62 8.99 -3.53
N LEU A 4 5.70 8.48 -2.94
CA LEU A 4 5.65 7.64 -1.75
C LEU A 4 6.39 8.35 -0.61
N THR A 5 5.92 8.17 0.62
CA THR A 5 6.67 8.61 1.80
C THR A 5 7.96 7.79 1.91
N PRO A 6 8.98 8.27 2.64
CA PRO A 6 10.19 7.47 2.87
C PRO A 6 9.88 6.10 3.47
N GLU A 7 8.90 6.02 4.38
CA GLU A 7 8.49 4.76 5.00
C GLU A 7 7.87 3.81 3.96
N ALA A 8 7.01 4.32 3.08
CA ALA A 8 6.41 3.53 2.02
C ALA A 8 7.46 3.05 1.02
N SER A 9 8.41 3.91 0.66
CA SER A 9 9.53 3.52 -0.21
C SER A 9 10.35 2.39 0.40
N ALA A 10 10.65 2.48 1.70
CA ALA A 10 11.41 1.44 2.40
C ALA A 10 10.64 0.12 2.43
N GLN A 11 9.33 0.18 2.65
CA GLN A 11 8.48 -1.02 2.61
C GLN A 11 8.48 -1.66 1.23
N LEU A 12 8.36 -0.85 0.19
CA LEU A 12 8.37 -1.33 -1.19
C LEU A 12 9.70 -2.01 -1.53
N GLU A 13 10.81 -1.37 -1.18
CA GLU A 13 12.13 -1.94 -1.40
C GLU A 13 12.30 -3.27 -0.67
N ALA A 14 11.81 -3.37 0.56
CA ALA A 14 11.88 -4.61 1.34
C ALA A 14 11.09 -5.73 0.68
N LEU A 15 9.89 -5.44 0.15
CA LEU A 15 9.08 -6.42 -0.58
C LEU A 15 9.79 -6.88 -1.86
N GLU A 16 10.33 -5.95 -2.63
CA GLU A 16 11.04 -6.27 -3.85
C GLU A 16 12.26 -7.15 -3.57
N ARG A 17 13.04 -6.79 -2.56
CA ARG A 17 14.21 -7.57 -2.15
C ARG A 17 13.83 -8.98 -1.72
N TYR A 18 12.76 -9.12 -0.96
CA TYR A 18 12.25 -10.42 -0.53
C TYR A 18 11.88 -11.29 -1.73
N TYR A 19 11.17 -10.69 -2.72
CA TYR A 19 10.76 -11.44 -3.91
C TYR A 19 11.94 -11.82 -4.79
N ILE A 20 12.97 -10.98 -4.86
CA ILE A 20 14.20 -11.31 -5.58
C ILE A 20 14.90 -12.50 -4.92
N GLU A 21 15.05 -12.45 -3.61
CA GLU A 21 15.68 -13.54 -2.84
C GLU A 21 14.92 -14.86 -3.00
N LYS A 22 13.60 -14.80 -3.06
CA LYS A 22 12.75 -15.98 -3.22
C LYS A 22 12.53 -16.36 -4.68
N GLN A 23 13.18 -15.66 -5.61
CA GLN A 23 13.07 -15.93 -7.05
C GLN A 23 11.61 -15.95 -7.51
N ARG A 24 10.88 -14.87 -7.20
CA ARG A 24 9.46 -14.73 -7.50
C ARG A 24 9.18 -13.54 -8.42
N PRO A 25 9.60 -13.62 -9.70
CA PRO A 25 9.42 -12.48 -10.62
C PRO A 25 7.96 -12.12 -10.86
N GLN A 26 7.05 -13.10 -10.80
CA GLN A 26 5.62 -12.81 -10.95
C GLN A 26 5.10 -11.96 -9.80
N ALA A 27 5.60 -12.20 -8.58
CA ALA A 27 5.20 -11.38 -7.43
C ALA A 27 5.66 -9.94 -7.57
N ILE A 28 6.86 -9.72 -8.14
CA ILE A 28 7.36 -8.36 -8.41
C ILE A 28 6.45 -7.66 -9.42
N ARG A 29 6.08 -8.35 -10.49
CA ARG A 29 5.18 -7.76 -11.50
C ARG A 29 3.81 -7.45 -10.91
N ASN A 30 3.27 -8.35 -10.10
CA ASN A 30 1.96 -8.16 -9.46
C ASN A 30 1.99 -6.96 -8.50
N LEU A 31 3.07 -6.78 -7.76
CA LEU A 31 3.27 -5.61 -6.90
C LEU A 31 3.27 -4.33 -7.74
N GLY A 32 3.99 -4.32 -8.85
CA GLY A 32 4.02 -3.18 -9.76
C GLY A 32 2.65 -2.83 -10.31
N TYR A 33 1.88 -3.84 -10.73
CA TYR A 33 0.51 -3.63 -11.23
C TYR A 33 -0.39 -3.07 -10.14
N ALA A 34 -0.30 -3.60 -8.92
CA ALA A 34 -1.13 -3.14 -7.81
C ALA A 34 -0.86 -1.66 -7.51
N LEU A 35 0.41 -1.25 -7.51
CA LEU A 35 0.79 0.14 -7.27
C LEU A 35 0.35 1.05 -8.41
N ALA A 36 0.47 0.60 -9.65
CA ALA A 36 0.03 1.39 -10.82
C ALA A 36 -1.47 1.61 -10.80
N GLU A 37 -2.25 0.57 -10.53
CA GLU A 37 -3.71 0.67 -10.44
C GLU A 37 -4.13 1.58 -9.28
N ALA A 38 -3.50 1.39 -8.11
CA ALA A 38 -3.80 2.23 -6.95
C ALA A 38 -3.50 3.70 -7.24
N SER A 39 -2.37 3.98 -7.90
CA SER A 39 -1.99 5.35 -8.25
C SER A 39 -3.03 6.01 -9.15
N LEU A 40 -3.55 5.29 -10.14
CA LEU A 40 -4.59 5.82 -11.02
C LEU A 40 -5.88 6.13 -10.25
N ILE A 41 -6.29 5.24 -9.35
CA ILE A 41 -7.48 5.45 -8.55
C ILE A 41 -7.29 6.65 -7.61
N ILE A 42 -6.14 6.74 -6.96
CA ILE A 42 -5.86 7.83 -6.02
C ILE A 42 -5.85 9.18 -6.75
N LEU A 43 -5.29 9.24 -7.95
CA LEU A 43 -5.25 10.48 -8.72
C LEU A 43 -6.62 10.89 -9.23
N ASN A 44 -7.43 9.94 -9.68
CA ASN A 44 -8.72 10.24 -10.32
C ASN A 44 -9.89 10.30 -9.34
N ALA A 45 -9.82 9.55 -8.23
CA ALA A 45 -10.93 9.44 -7.29
C ALA A 45 -10.38 9.15 -5.88
N PRO A 46 -9.65 10.10 -5.27
CA PRO A 46 -9.00 9.87 -3.97
C PRO A 46 -10.00 9.55 -2.85
N GLU A 47 -11.25 9.93 -3.00
CA GLU A 47 -12.32 9.66 -2.02
C GLU A 47 -12.79 8.20 -2.00
N ARG A 48 -12.34 7.38 -2.94
CA ARG A 48 -12.77 5.97 -3.02
C ARG A 48 -12.11 5.07 -1.98
N GLY A 49 -11.07 5.56 -1.30
CA GLY A 49 -10.40 4.78 -0.28
C GLY A 49 -11.28 4.54 0.95
N MET A 50 -11.02 3.42 1.63
CA MET A 50 -11.68 3.11 2.90
C MET A 50 -10.96 3.81 4.04
N SER A 51 -11.65 4.03 5.17
CA SER A 51 -11.04 4.66 6.34
C SER A 51 -10.08 3.72 7.07
N ALA A 52 -10.21 2.41 6.86
CA ALA A 52 -9.32 1.40 7.45
C ALA A 52 -9.39 0.13 6.64
N PRO A 53 -8.33 -0.72 6.69
CA PRO A 53 -8.43 -2.06 6.12
C PRO A 53 -9.49 -2.87 6.87
N ARG A 54 -10.22 -3.71 6.15
CA ARG A 54 -11.32 -4.50 6.76
C ARG A 54 -10.90 -5.30 7.99
N PRO A 55 -9.73 -5.98 7.99
CA PRO A 55 -9.32 -6.74 9.18
C PRO A 55 -8.90 -5.87 10.37
N TYR A 56 -8.67 -4.58 10.16
CA TYR A 56 -8.10 -3.70 11.19
C TYR A 56 -8.86 -2.38 11.27
N PRO A 57 -10.14 -2.40 11.68
CA PRO A 57 -10.93 -1.16 11.74
C PRO A 57 -10.37 -0.11 12.69
N GLU A 58 -9.56 -0.53 13.67
CA GLU A 58 -8.89 0.39 14.60
C GLU A 58 -7.91 1.34 13.91
N LEU A 59 -7.44 1.00 12.70
CA LEU A 59 -6.51 1.86 11.97
C LEU A 59 -7.17 3.13 11.41
N ALA A 60 -8.49 3.25 11.52
CA ALA A 60 -9.19 4.48 11.15
C ALA A 60 -8.68 5.71 11.91
N LYS A 61 -8.12 5.51 13.11
CA LYS A 61 -7.54 6.59 13.90
C LYS A 61 -6.36 7.29 13.23
N LEU A 62 -5.70 6.62 12.28
CA LEU A 62 -4.57 7.21 11.56
C LEU A 62 -5.00 8.23 10.52
N LYS A 63 -6.29 8.28 10.18
CA LYS A 63 -6.87 9.22 9.21
C LYS A 63 -6.23 9.13 7.82
N LEU A 64 -5.79 7.93 7.45
CA LEU A 64 -5.35 7.62 6.11
C LEU A 64 -6.50 6.98 5.34
N SER A 65 -6.38 6.96 4.02
CA SER A 65 -7.31 6.22 3.16
C SER A 65 -6.64 4.94 2.72
N TRP A 66 -7.44 3.90 2.47
CA TRP A 66 -6.91 2.57 2.20
C TRP A 66 -7.58 1.97 0.96
N LEU A 67 -6.75 1.36 0.11
CA LEU A 67 -7.22 0.61 -1.06
C LEU A 67 -6.63 -0.79 -1.02
N LYS A 68 -7.44 -1.77 -1.45
CA LYS A 68 -6.95 -3.13 -1.66
C LYS A 68 -6.80 -3.34 -3.16
N ARG A 69 -5.59 -3.66 -3.62
CA ARG A 69 -5.32 -4.01 -5.00
C ARG A 69 -4.48 -5.28 -5.05
N GLY A 70 -4.98 -6.29 -5.79
CA GLY A 70 -4.35 -7.59 -5.76
C GLY A 70 -4.30 -8.11 -4.34
N ARG A 71 -3.10 -8.44 -3.87
CA ARG A 71 -2.87 -8.96 -2.53
C ARG A 71 -2.26 -7.93 -1.60
N TYR A 72 -2.44 -6.63 -1.90
CA TYR A 72 -1.80 -5.57 -1.13
C TYR A 72 -2.81 -4.56 -0.62
N TRP A 73 -2.60 -4.11 0.62
CA TRP A 73 -3.25 -2.94 1.18
C TRP A 73 -2.34 -1.74 0.98
N ILE A 74 -2.90 -0.68 0.42
CA ILE A 74 -2.16 0.53 0.12
C ILE A 74 -2.79 1.67 0.90
N ALA A 75 -2.01 2.27 1.81
CA ALA A 75 -2.43 3.42 2.60
C ALA A 75 -1.96 4.68 1.91
N TYR A 76 -2.81 5.70 1.87
CA TYR A 76 -2.44 6.96 1.26
C TYR A 76 -3.11 8.13 1.96
N ASP A 77 -2.49 9.31 1.83
CA ASP A 77 -3.08 10.58 2.26
C ASP A 77 -3.70 11.22 1.01
N PRO A 78 -5.04 11.37 0.97
CA PRO A 78 -5.70 11.92 -0.22
C PRO A 78 -5.40 13.40 -0.44
N ALA A 79 -4.93 14.11 0.55
CA ALA A 79 -4.62 15.54 0.41
C ALA A 79 -3.36 15.78 -0.41
N GLY A 80 -2.36 14.90 -0.34
CA GLY A 80 -1.11 15.04 -1.07
C GLY A 80 -1.26 15.03 -2.59
N PRO A 81 -1.79 13.99 -3.26
CA PRO A 81 -1.89 12.64 -2.74
C PRO A 81 -0.52 11.96 -2.66
N ILE A 82 -0.32 11.20 -1.63
CA ILE A 82 0.93 10.50 -1.40
C ILE A 82 0.67 9.12 -0.78
N ILE A 83 1.38 8.09 -1.25
CA ILE A 83 1.28 6.75 -0.68
C ILE A 83 2.11 6.70 0.60
N ALA A 84 1.45 6.30 1.69
CA ALA A 84 2.06 6.28 3.03
C ALA A 84 2.42 4.87 3.49
N GLY A 85 1.92 3.83 2.85
CA GLY A 85 2.25 2.47 3.23
C GLY A 85 1.83 1.45 2.19
N VAL A 86 2.57 0.34 2.10
CA VAL A 86 2.29 -0.78 1.22
C VAL A 86 2.47 -2.06 2.03
N PHE A 87 1.41 -2.83 2.18
CA PHE A 87 1.40 -4.02 3.05
C PHE A 87 0.82 -5.21 2.32
N PHE A 88 1.50 -6.36 2.42
CA PHE A 88 0.94 -7.60 1.93
C PHE A 88 -0.28 -7.98 2.80
N GLU A 89 -1.30 -8.62 2.20
CA GLU A 89 -2.58 -8.86 2.86
C GLU A 89 -2.50 -9.68 4.14
N THR A 90 -1.47 -10.54 4.27
CA THR A 90 -1.29 -11.38 5.45
C THR A 90 -0.41 -10.75 6.52
N ASN A 91 0.13 -9.56 6.28
CA ASN A 91 0.93 -8.86 7.28
C ASN A 91 0.06 -8.38 8.44
N ASP A 92 0.64 -8.38 9.63
CA ASP A 92 0.03 -7.73 10.78
C ASP A 92 0.31 -6.23 10.67
N ILE A 93 -0.57 -5.52 10.00
CA ILE A 93 -0.39 -4.10 9.70
C ILE A 93 -0.24 -3.26 10.97
N PRO A 94 -1.06 -3.43 12.04
CA PRO A 94 -0.88 -2.64 13.26
C PRO A 94 0.52 -2.76 13.85
N THR A 95 1.10 -3.96 13.85
CA THR A 95 2.46 -4.17 14.36
C THR A 95 3.49 -3.44 13.49
N ARG A 96 3.28 -3.42 12.18
CA ARG A 96 4.19 -2.78 11.24
C ARG A 96 4.18 -1.26 11.34
N LEU A 97 3.12 -0.68 11.88
CA LEU A 97 2.95 0.76 12.00
C LEU A 97 3.41 1.33 13.34
N ARG A 98 3.96 0.50 14.19
CA ARG A 98 4.50 0.94 15.47
C ARG A 98 5.86 1.61 15.31
#